data_0ce0d0acba28d2e17272e61f6eedba95
#
_entry.id   0ce0d0acba28d2e17272e61f6eedba95
#
_cell.length_a   1.000
_cell.length_b   1.000
_cell.length_c   1.000
_cell.angle_alpha   90.00
_cell.angle_beta   90.00
_cell.angle_gamma   90.00
#
_symmetry.space_group_name_H-M   'P 1'
#
loop_
_entity.id
_entity.type
_entity.pdbx_description
1 polymer ?
#
loop_
_entity_poly.entity_id
_entity_poly.type
_entity_poly.pdbx_seq_one_letter_code
_entity_poly.pdbx_strand_id
1 'polypeptide(L)'
;MTQRTKRFVYLGAVLGLVASGGCGSAESPRRLPGGYRLVQKDQFQALYAPDGRIERLLYDRNRDGRAEGVVLYRRNGKPERGELDTDEDGTIDRWEHFRTDGTLDRVDVDANRDGRVDRTDYPQ
;
A
#
# COMPACT_ATOMS: atom_id res chain seq x y z
N MET A 1 -22.19 25.80 5.01
CA MET A 1 -21.57 24.91 3.99
C MET A 1 -20.40 24.23 4.65
N THR A 2 -20.59 22.96 5.01
CA THR A 2 -19.56 22.19 5.71
C THR A 2 -18.64 21.60 4.65
N GLN A 3 -17.45 22.17 4.51
CA GLN A 3 -16.38 21.59 3.72
C GLN A 3 -15.99 20.25 4.36
N ARG A 4 -16.45 19.12 3.80
CA ARG A 4 -15.91 17.82 4.13
C ARG A 4 -14.46 17.80 3.61
N THR A 5 -13.53 18.04 4.49
CA THR A 5 -12.11 17.79 4.24
C THR A 5 -11.96 16.31 3.98
N LYS A 6 -11.81 15.92 2.71
CA LYS A 6 -11.45 14.57 2.34
C LYS A 6 -10.06 14.31 2.93
N ARG A 7 -10.00 13.60 4.04
CA ARG A 7 -8.74 13.08 4.56
C ARG A 7 -8.24 12.06 3.56
N PHE A 8 -7.27 12.46 2.77
CA PHE A 8 -6.51 11.53 1.95
C PHE A 8 -5.71 10.63 2.88
N VAL A 9 -6.15 9.40 3.02
CA VAL A 9 -5.35 8.37 3.69
C VAL A 9 -4.32 7.91 2.67
N TYR A 10 -3.08 8.37 2.81
CA TYR A 10 -1.98 7.89 1.98
C TYR A 10 -1.50 6.55 2.52
N LEU A 11 -1.57 5.51 1.70
CA LEU A 11 -1.09 4.18 2.07
C LEU A 11 0.44 4.17 2.31
N GLY A 12 1.17 5.11 1.70
CA GLY A 12 2.61 5.27 1.89
C GLY A 12 3.06 5.79 3.26
N ALA A 13 2.12 6.28 4.10
CA ALA A 13 2.43 6.83 5.43
C ALA A 13 2.54 5.77 6.54
N VAL A 14 2.37 4.48 6.23
CA VAL A 14 2.44 3.38 7.21
C VAL A 14 3.89 2.95 7.51
N LEU A 15 4.87 3.80 7.24
CA LEU A 15 6.28 3.50 7.55
C LEU A 15 6.65 3.73 9.02
N GLY A 16 5.68 3.74 9.93
CA GLY A 16 5.87 3.93 11.36
C GLY A 16 5.70 2.67 12.21
N LEU A 17 5.79 1.46 11.63
CA LEU A 17 5.68 0.22 12.39
C LEU A 17 7.04 -0.31 12.83
N VAL A 18 7.79 0.52 13.57
CA VAL A 18 8.91 0.05 14.37
C VAL A 18 8.38 -0.15 15.79
N ALA A 19 8.29 -1.40 16.17
CA ALA A 19 8.22 -1.95 17.51
C ALA A 19 8.03 -0.96 18.67
N SER A 20 6.78 -0.83 19.14
CA SER A 20 6.51 -0.58 20.54
C SER A 20 5.48 -1.61 21.02
N GLY A 21 5.85 -2.33 22.06
CA GLY A 21 5.17 -3.51 22.56
C GLY A 21 3.68 -3.32 22.82
N GLY A 22 2.90 -4.14 22.15
CA GLY A 22 1.52 -4.45 22.47
C GLY A 22 1.30 -5.91 22.12
N CYS A 23 0.76 -6.70 23.06
CA CYS A 23 0.41 -8.09 22.88
C CYS A 23 -0.68 -8.25 21.81
N GLY A 24 -0.28 -8.25 20.55
CA GLY A 24 -1.03 -8.77 19.43
C GLY A 24 -0.23 -9.92 18.89
N SER A 25 -0.85 -11.06 18.68
CA SER A 25 -0.23 -12.25 18.11
C SER A 25 0.42 -11.92 16.80
N ALA A 26 1.72 -11.63 16.80
CA ALA A 26 2.50 -11.54 15.59
C ALA A 26 2.54 -12.95 14.99
N GLU A 27 1.84 -13.18 13.89
CA GLU A 27 1.97 -14.42 13.15
C GLU A 27 3.43 -14.58 12.73
N SER A 28 3.97 -15.76 13.00
CA SER A 28 5.35 -16.08 12.65
C SER A 28 5.55 -15.89 11.14
N PRO A 29 6.65 -15.24 10.70
CA PRO A 29 6.91 -15.00 9.30
C PRO A 29 6.89 -16.30 8.49
N ARG A 30 6.03 -16.37 7.48
CA ARG A 30 6.01 -17.51 6.57
C ARG A 30 7.19 -17.40 5.59
N ARG A 31 8.05 -18.41 5.59
CA ARG A 31 9.14 -18.51 4.61
C ARG A 31 8.63 -19.02 3.27
N LEU A 32 9.00 -18.35 2.20
CA LEU A 32 8.68 -18.70 0.82
C LEU A 32 9.94 -19.20 0.09
N PRO A 33 9.77 -19.90 -1.07
CA PRO A 33 10.90 -20.26 -1.91
C PRO A 33 11.78 -19.06 -2.26
N GLY A 34 13.07 -19.29 -2.49
CA GLY A 34 14.03 -18.21 -2.80
C GLY A 34 14.42 -17.32 -1.62
N GLY A 35 14.07 -17.72 -0.38
CA GLY A 35 14.44 -16.98 0.83
C GLY A 35 13.55 -15.77 1.16
N TYR A 36 12.47 -15.59 0.44
CA TYR A 36 11.48 -14.55 0.73
C TYR A 36 10.74 -14.83 2.04
N ARG A 37 10.24 -13.78 2.68
CA ARG A 37 9.44 -13.86 3.90
C ARG A 37 8.16 -13.07 3.74
N LEU A 38 7.04 -13.71 4.03
CA LEU A 38 5.73 -13.07 4.14
C LEU A 38 5.42 -12.86 5.62
N VAL A 39 5.14 -11.63 5.99
CA VAL A 39 4.72 -11.25 7.34
C VAL A 39 3.32 -10.70 7.26
N GLN A 40 2.41 -11.30 8.02
CA GLN A 40 1.04 -10.81 8.12
C GLN A 40 0.85 -10.13 9.47
N LYS A 41 0.19 -8.99 9.46
CA LYS A 41 -0.24 -8.27 10.66
C LYS A 41 -1.53 -7.52 10.35
N ASP A 42 -2.58 -7.86 11.08
CA ASP A 42 -3.92 -7.31 10.88
C ASP A 42 -4.38 -7.46 9.41
N GLN A 43 -4.70 -6.37 8.74
CA GLN A 43 -5.09 -6.34 7.33
C GLN A 43 -3.92 -6.15 6.35
N PHE A 44 -2.68 -6.22 6.85
CA PHE A 44 -1.49 -6.01 6.03
C PHE A 44 -0.69 -7.29 5.84
N GLN A 45 -0.18 -7.49 4.62
CA GLN A 45 0.78 -8.53 4.30
C GLN A 45 2.02 -7.88 3.69
N ALA A 46 3.17 -8.05 4.32
CA ALA A 46 4.44 -7.51 3.83
C ALA A 46 5.31 -8.63 3.27
N LEU A 47 5.75 -8.48 2.02
CA LEU A 47 6.70 -9.37 1.38
C LEU A 47 8.10 -8.77 1.48
N TYR A 48 9.01 -9.54 2.08
CA TYR A 48 10.42 -9.19 2.22
C TYR A 48 11.30 -10.07 1.35
N ALA A 49 12.25 -9.45 0.67
CA ALA A 49 13.30 -10.12 -0.07
C ALA A 49 14.28 -10.86 0.85
N PRO A 50 15.12 -11.77 0.30
CA PRO A 50 16.12 -12.51 1.08
C PRO A 50 17.10 -11.62 1.84
N ASP A 51 17.40 -10.44 1.32
CA ASP A 51 18.27 -9.42 1.93
C ASP A 51 17.58 -8.58 3.03
N GLY A 52 16.31 -8.88 3.33
CA GLY A 52 15.54 -8.22 4.38
C GLY A 52 14.81 -6.95 3.96
N ARG A 53 14.95 -6.51 2.70
CA ARG A 53 14.21 -5.33 2.19
C ARG A 53 12.75 -5.68 1.97
N ILE A 54 11.87 -4.73 2.28
CA ILE A 54 10.47 -4.81 1.85
C ILE A 54 10.40 -4.61 0.33
N GLU A 55 9.64 -5.46 -0.35
CA GLU A 55 9.38 -5.32 -1.78
C GLU A 55 7.94 -4.95 -2.06
N ARG A 56 7.03 -5.45 -1.22
CA ARG A 56 5.60 -5.25 -1.45
C ARG A 56 4.85 -5.24 -0.12
N LEU A 57 3.91 -4.34 0.00
CA LEU A 57 2.92 -4.31 1.07
C LEU A 57 1.53 -4.42 0.44
N LEU A 58 0.78 -5.44 0.86
CA LEU A 58 -0.60 -5.63 0.46
C LEU A 58 -1.53 -5.18 1.59
N TYR A 59 -2.65 -4.62 1.24
CA TYR A 59 -3.69 -4.18 2.14
C TYR A 59 -5.00 -4.88 1.80
N ASP A 60 -5.46 -5.75 2.68
CA ASP A 60 -6.72 -6.48 2.60
C ASP A 60 -7.63 -5.92 3.70
N ARG A 61 -8.47 -4.96 3.32
CA ARG A 61 -9.29 -4.17 4.23
C ARG A 61 -10.34 -4.99 4.95
N ASN A 62 -11.02 -5.85 4.20
CA ASN A 62 -12.15 -6.64 4.67
C ASN A 62 -11.72 -8.05 5.14
N ARG A 63 -10.46 -8.44 4.93
CA ARG A 63 -9.86 -9.74 5.27
C ARG A 63 -10.51 -10.92 4.55
N ASP A 64 -10.93 -10.72 3.32
CA ASP A 64 -11.47 -11.78 2.47
C ASP A 64 -10.40 -12.55 1.68
N GLY A 65 -9.14 -12.16 1.83
CA GLY A 65 -7.98 -12.77 1.16
C GLY A 65 -7.65 -12.12 -0.20
N ARG A 66 -8.35 -11.06 -0.57
CA ARG A 66 -8.04 -10.22 -1.72
C ARG A 66 -7.55 -8.87 -1.24
N ALA A 67 -6.46 -8.40 -1.79
CA ALA A 67 -5.92 -7.10 -1.41
C ALA A 67 -6.58 -6.01 -2.26
N GLU A 68 -7.20 -5.02 -1.61
CA GLU A 68 -7.69 -3.81 -2.25
C GLU A 68 -6.57 -2.79 -2.51
N GLY A 69 -5.40 -3.01 -1.95
CA GLY A 69 -4.26 -2.14 -2.18
C GLY A 69 -2.94 -2.88 -2.19
N VAL A 70 -2.02 -2.38 -3.01
CA VAL A 70 -0.63 -2.82 -3.00
C VAL A 70 0.31 -1.62 -3.11
N VAL A 71 1.36 -1.62 -2.29
CA VAL A 71 2.47 -0.68 -2.42
C VAL A 71 3.71 -1.46 -2.83
N LEU A 72 4.32 -1.04 -3.91
CA LEU A 72 5.61 -1.53 -4.39
C LEU A 72 6.72 -0.64 -3.86
N TYR A 73 7.84 -1.26 -3.48
CA TYR A 73 8.98 -0.57 -2.89
C TYR A 73 10.22 -0.66 -3.77
N ARG A 74 10.98 0.43 -3.81
CA ARG A 74 12.29 0.49 -4.46
C ARG A 74 13.35 -0.23 -3.62
N ARG A 75 14.48 -0.50 -4.24
CA ARG A 75 15.64 -1.09 -3.56
C ARG A 75 16.17 -0.26 -2.38
N ASN A 76 15.92 1.03 -2.36
CA ASN A 76 16.28 1.92 -1.24
C ASN A 76 15.28 1.89 -0.07
N GLY A 77 14.26 1.03 -0.12
CA GLY A 77 13.23 0.90 0.91
C GLY A 77 12.15 1.99 0.87
N LYS A 78 12.18 2.87 -0.12
CA LYS A 78 11.15 3.90 -0.30
C LYS A 78 10.02 3.39 -1.20
N PRO A 79 8.77 3.83 -0.99
CA PRO A 79 7.68 3.48 -1.88
C PRO A 79 7.97 3.96 -3.31
N GLU A 80 7.49 3.22 -4.28
CA GLU A 80 7.58 3.53 -5.70
C GLU A 80 6.21 3.84 -6.28
N ARG A 81 5.27 2.93 -6.02
CA ARG A 81 3.92 3.00 -6.56
C ARG A 81 2.94 2.34 -5.62
N GLY A 82 1.79 2.97 -5.45
CA GLY A 82 0.61 2.39 -4.83
C GLY A 82 -0.46 2.13 -5.89
N GLU A 83 -1.19 1.03 -5.75
CA GLU A 83 -2.34 0.68 -6.58
C GLU A 83 -3.48 0.32 -5.63
N LEU A 84 -4.64 0.93 -5.81
CA LEU A 84 -5.78 0.77 -4.92
C LEU A 84 -7.07 0.56 -5.72
N ASP A 85 -7.87 -0.35 -5.23
CA ASP A 85 -9.28 -0.51 -5.53
C ASP A 85 -10.04 0.20 -4.40
N THR A 86 -10.56 1.39 -4.67
CA THR A 86 -11.09 2.24 -3.60
C THR A 86 -12.55 1.95 -3.28
N ASP A 87 -13.25 1.26 -4.16
CA ASP A 87 -14.66 0.89 -3.99
C ASP A 87 -14.90 -0.63 -3.88
N GLU A 88 -13.82 -1.43 -3.90
CA GLU A 88 -13.85 -2.89 -3.70
C GLU A 88 -14.62 -3.65 -4.79
N ASP A 89 -14.61 -3.13 -6.03
CA ASP A 89 -15.24 -3.80 -7.17
C ASP A 89 -14.32 -4.84 -7.85
N GLY A 90 -13.05 -4.92 -7.43
CA GLY A 90 -12.03 -5.81 -7.96
C GLY A 90 -11.17 -5.20 -9.06
N THR A 91 -11.37 -3.91 -9.35
CA THR A 91 -10.61 -3.17 -10.35
C THR A 91 -9.84 -2.02 -9.70
N ILE A 92 -8.56 -1.88 -10.04
CA ILE A 92 -7.76 -0.76 -9.55
C ILE A 92 -8.27 0.53 -10.19
N ASP A 93 -8.64 1.49 -9.36
CA ASP A 93 -9.17 2.79 -9.77
C ASP A 93 -8.31 3.98 -9.33
N ARG A 94 -7.24 3.71 -8.58
CA ARG A 94 -6.35 4.74 -8.06
C ARG A 94 -4.91 4.28 -8.06
N TRP A 95 -4.00 5.12 -8.58
CA TRP A 95 -2.56 4.91 -8.60
C TRP A 95 -1.84 6.06 -7.92
N GLU A 96 -1.02 5.74 -6.93
CA GLU A 96 -0.16 6.69 -6.24
C GLU A 96 1.27 6.54 -6.75
N HIS A 97 1.88 7.63 -7.14
CA HIS A 97 3.26 7.66 -7.64
C HIS A 97 4.14 8.42 -6.65
N PHE A 98 5.28 7.83 -6.32
CA PHE A 98 6.19 8.39 -5.33
C PHE A 98 7.52 8.75 -5.96
N ARG A 99 8.10 9.86 -5.51
CA ARG A 99 9.45 10.28 -5.84
C ARG A 99 10.48 9.32 -5.24
N THR A 100 11.74 9.45 -5.65
CA THR A 100 12.84 8.60 -5.17
C THR A 100 13.13 8.78 -3.68
N ASP A 101 12.74 9.91 -3.11
CA ASP A 101 12.82 10.19 -1.66
C ASP A 101 11.67 9.61 -0.86
N GLY A 102 10.65 9.06 -1.52
CA GLY A 102 9.47 8.46 -0.93
C GLY A 102 8.32 9.44 -0.69
N THR A 103 8.44 10.69 -1.11
CA THR A 103 7.33 11.66 -1.08
C THR A 103 6.35 11.38 -2.21
N LEU A 104 5.06 11.63 -1.97
CA LEU A 104 4.03 11.49 -3.00
C LEU A 104 4.26 12.51 -4.11
N ASP A 105 4.29 12.04 -5.34
CA ASP A 105 4.44 12.89 -6.53
C ASP A 105 3.10 13.29 -7.11
N ARG A 106 2.26 12.30 -7.40
CA ARG A 106 0.94 12.50 -7.95
C ARG A 106 0.04 11.31 -7.67
N VAL A 107 -1.25 11.51 -7.85
CA VAL A 107 -2.29 10.48 -7.79
C VAL A 107 -3.09 10.49 -9.08
N ASP A 108 -3.09 9.39 -9.77
CA ASP A 108 -3.94 9.18 -10.94
C ASP A 108 -5.23 8.46 -10.50
N VAL A 109 -6.37 8.87 -11.04
CA VAL A 109 -7.69 8.33 -10.70
C VAL A 109 -8.47 8.00 -11.96
N ASP A 110 -9.02 6.80 -12.03
CA ASP A 110 -10.04 6.37 -12.95
C ASP A 110 -11.40 6.54 -12.25
N ALA A 111 -12.12 7.58 -12.58
CA ALA A 111 -13.38 7.90 -11.91
C ALA A 111 -14.59 7.19 -12.54
N ASN A 112 -14.49 6.81 -13.81
CA ASN A 112 -15.56 6.18 -14.57
C ASN A 112 -15.40 4.66 -14.73
N ARG A 113 -14.25 4.09 -14.27
CA ARG A 113 -13.92 2.65 -14.28
C ARG A 113 -13.78 2.05 -15.69
N ASP A 114 -13.28 2.84 -16.63
CA ASP A 114 -13.00 2.35 -17.98
C ASP A 114 -11.57 1.82 -18.17
N GLY A 115 -10.77 1.82 -17.09
CA GLY A 115 -9.37 1.39 -17.08
C GLY A 115 -8.39 2.47 -17.54
N ARG A 116 -8.85 3.71 -17.65
CA ARG A 116 -8.04 4.87 -18.05
C ARG A 116 -8.05 5.93 -16.97
N VAL A 117 -6.97 6.68 -16.89
CA VAL A 117 -6.87 7.81 -15.96
C VAL A 117 -7.75 8.97 -16.47
N ASP A 118 -8.72 9.36 -15.66
CA ASP A 118 -9.59 10.52 -15.91
C ASP A 118 -9.02 11.80 -15.30
N ARG A 119 -8.28 11.67 -14.19
CA ARG A 119 -7.78 12.80 -13.41
C ARG A 119 -6.44 12.48 -12.78
N THR A 120 -5.58 13.49 -12.76
CA THR A 120 -4.32 13.46 -12.00
C THR A 120 -4.33 14.58 -10.96
N ASP A 121 -4.13 14.21 -9.70
CA ASP A 121 -4.07 15.13 -8.57
C ASP A 121 -2.61 15.23 -8.07
N TYR A 122 -2.16 16.44 -7.76
CA TYR A 122 -0.84 16.71 -7.21
C TYR A 122 -0.96 17.14 -5.73
N PRO A 123 -0.10 16.64 -4.84
CA PRO A 123 -0.10 17.09 -3.44
C PRO A 123 0.28 18.59 -3.37
N GLN A 124 -0.42 19.30 -2.49
CA GLN A 124 -0.14 20.71 -2.19
C GLN A 124 1.01 20.80 -1.18
#